data_a4842850f157335e4c67a85b42e261b8
#
_entry.id   a4842850f157335e4c67a85b42e261b8
#
_cell.length_a   1.000
_cell.length_b   1.000
_cell.length_c   1.000
_cell.angle_alpha   90.00
_cell.angle_beta   90.00
_cell.angle_gamma   90.00
#
_symmetry.space_group_name_H-M   'P 1'
#
loop_
_entity.id
_entity.type
_entity.pdbx_description
1 polymer ?
#
loop_
_entity_poly.entity_id
_entity_poly.type
_entity_poly.pdbx_seq_one_letter_code
_entity_poly.pdbx_strand_id
1 'polypeptide(L)'
;MVDWLSSMTQTFEYYTVDPNTWKDVEQIRTVTNCSIKRDADSSTLESATFDMTESISECYIRAYLVTIQNGVTDKHPLGTFLVQTPGLSFDGRTTTISVDAYSPLHELSENPTPIGYSILKGENIMNIAYRLCRERMRPPVIETECETTLFYDFVANADDKWIDFLSDLIANAKHHFMIDELGRTLFSPKQDTASLQPVWTYDDSNSSILYPEISVDRDLYGIPNVVEVLYSTGGGYYYARVVNDDSNSPISTVNRGREITRRITDPDLAGEATQEQIQEYAENLLRELSSLECTLSYMHGYCPVRVGDCVRLNYERAGLEDIKAKVISQSIKCEPGCPVSEKAAFTYKLWKG
;
A
#
# COMPACT_ATOMS: atom_id res chain seq x y z
N MET A 1 8.02 15.08 22.24
CA MET A 1 7.33 14.01 21.43
C MET A 1 5.85 14.15 21.71
N VAL A 2 5.03 14.23 20.68
CA VAL A 2 3.58 14.42 20.81
C VAL A 2 2.94 13.15 21.37
N ASP A 3 2.06 13.32 22.34
CA ASP A 3 1.18 12.25 22.83
C ASP A 3 -0.15 12.28 22.05
N TRP A 4 -0.29 11.43 21.06
CA TRP A 4 -1.44 11.37 20.16
C TRP A 4 -2.74 10.89 20.84
N LEU A 5 -2.65 10.35 22.05
CA LEU A 5 -3.81 9.95 22.86
C LEU A 5 -4.35 11.07 23.76
N SER A 6 -3.65 12.19 23.82
CA SER A 6 -3.99 13.32 24.67
C SER A 6 -4.47 14.52 23.86
N SER A 7 -5.25 15.40 24.51
CA SER A 7 -5.77 16.62 23.88
C SER A 7 -4.68 17.54 23.36
N MET A 8 -4.87 18.06 22.16
CA MET A 8 -3.96 19.01 21.50
C MET A 8 -4.74 19.96 20.60
N THR A 9 -4.16 21.11 20.29
CA THR A 9 -4.65 21.99 19.22
C THR A 9 -3.98 21.57 17.91
N GLN A 10 -4.77 21.48 16.83
CA GLN A 10 -4.30 21.07 15.51
C GLN A 10 -4.63 22.17 14.50
N THR A 11 -3.63 22.55 13.70
CA THR A 11 -3.77 23.46 12.56
C THR A 11 -2.98 22.93 11.37
N PHE A 12 -3.24 23.47 10.18
CA PHE A 12 -2.59 23.01 8.96
C PHE A 12 -1.84 24.17 8.31
N GLU A 13 -0.66 23.83 7.79
CA GLU A 13 0.18 24.75 7.04
C GLU A 13 0.59 24.14 5.72
N TYR A 14 0.65 24.97 4.69
CA TYR A 14 1.01 24.55 3.33
C TYR A 14 2.13 25.43 2.82
N TYR A 15 3.10 24.84 2.16
CA TYR A 15 4.27 25.53 1.63
C TYR A 15 4.55 25.12 0.20
N THR A 16 4.98 26.07 -0.63
CA THR A 16 5.62 25.74 -1.89
C THR A 16 6.99 25.15 -1.61
N VAL A 17 7.42 24.20 -2.43
CA VAL A 17 8.73 23.53 -2.32
C VAL A 17 9.58 23.88 -3.55
N ASP A 18 10.82 24.30 -3.31
CA ASP A 18 11.80 24.52 -4.39
C ASP A 18 12.20 23.17 -4.99
N PRO A 19 11.97 22.94 -6.30
CA PRO A 19 12.27 21.68 -6.96
C PRO A 19 13.77 21.33 -7.02
N ASN A 20 14.67 22.30 -6.83
CA ASN A 20 16.12 22.07 -6.90
C ASN A 20 16.72 21.77 -5.54
N THR A 21 16.22 22.40 -4.46
CA THR A 21 16.74 22.24 -3.11
C THR A 21 15.86 21.38 -2.22
N TRP A 22 14.64 21.09 -2.64
CA TRP A 22 13.61 20.33 -1.93
C TRP A 22 13.25 20.93 -0.56
N LYS A 23 13.42 22.25 -0.42
CA LYS A 23 13.09 23.01 0.79
C LYS A 23 11.82 23.81 0.63
N ASP A 24 11.13 24.03 1.74
CA ASP A 24 10.00 24.94 1.80
C ASP A 24 10.45 26.38 1.48
N VAL A 25 9.67 27.08 0.65
CA VAL A 25 9.96 28.45 0.19
C VAL A 25 8.97 29.45 0.79
N GLU A 26 7.70 29.33 0.44
CA GLU A 26 6.67 30.30 0.80
C GLU A 26 5.45 29.60 1.37
N GLN A 27 4.86 30.15 2.41
CA GLN A 27 3.62 29.67 3.00
C GLN A 27 2.42 30.06 2.14
N ILE A 28 1.62 29.08 1.73
CA ILE A 28 0.37 29.27 1.00
C ILE A 28 -0.75 29.42 2.01
N ARG A 29 -1.34 30.62 2.08
CA ARG A 29 -2.42 30.94 3.04
C ARG A 29 -3.81 30.90 2.42
N THR A 30 -3.89 30.63 1.13
CA THR A 30 -5.13 30.64 0.35
C THR A 30 -5.83 29.28 0.31
N VAL A 31 -5.21 28.24 0.87
CA VAL A 31 -5.82 26.91 1.02
C VAL A 31 -6.91 26.96 2.09
N THR A 32 -8.12 26.60 1.72
CA THR A 32 -9.30 26.56 2.59
C THR A 32 -9.65 25.15 3.04
N ASN A 33 -9.32 24.14 2.22
CA ASN A 33 -9.53 22.73 2.53
C ASN A 33 -8.44 21.88 1.87
N CYS A 34 -8.12 20.75 2.48
CA CYS A 34 -7.19 19.78 1.92
C CYS A 34 -7.59 18.37 2.30
N SER A 35 -7.53 17.46 1.33
CA SER A 35 -7.65 16.03 1.58
C SER A 35 -6.48 15.31 0.92
N ILE A 36 -5.89 14.34 1.63
CA ILE A 36 -4.76 13.54 1.17
C ILE A 36 -5.22 12.09 1.11
N LYS A 37 -4.93 11.42 0.00
CA LYS A 37 -5.16 9.99 -0.17
C LYS A 37 -3.84 9.29 -0.37
N ARG A 38 -3.67 8.15 0.29
CA ARG A 38 -2.55 7.24 0.13
C ARG A 38 -3.11 5.87 -0.20
N ASP A 39 -2.55 5.19 -1.18
CA ASP A 39 -3.04 3.90 -1.64
C ASP A 39 -1.88 3.07 -2.18
N ALA A 40 -1.69 1.87 -1.60
CA ALA A 40 -0.61 0.97 -1.98
C ALA A 40 -0.71 0.47 -3.43
N ASP A 41 -1.94 0.41 -3.97
CA ASP A 41 -2.20 -0.10 -5.33
C ASP A 41 -2.19 1.01 -6.39
N SER A 42 -2.11 2.27 -5.99
CA SER A 42 -2.00 3.40 -6.91
C SER A 42 -0.58 3.53 -7.46
N SER A 43 -0.43 3.75 -8.76
CA SER A 43 0.88 3.97 -9.39
C SER A 43 1.62 5.19 -8.84
N THR A 44 0.90 6.20 -8.39
CA THR A 44 1.47 7.40 -7.77
C THR A 44 1.55 7.31 -6.24
N LEU A 45 1.01 6.26 -5.63
CA LEU A 45 0.94 5.98 -4.19
C LEU A 45 0.20 7.03 -3.36
N GLU A 46 0.31 8.31 -3.69
CA GLU A 46 -0.31 9.41 -2.95
C GLU A 46 -0.88 10.46 -3.90
N SER A 47 -1.97 11.08 -3.48
CA SER A 47 -2.58 12.24 -4.14
C SER A 47 -3.18 13.17 -3.11
N ALA A 48 -3.40 14.43 -3.48
CA ALA A 48 -4.11 15.40 -2.66
C ALA A 48 -5.04 16.26 -3.50
N THR A 49 -6.08 16.78 -2.86
CA THR A 49 -6.94 17.81 -3.43
C THR A 49 -6.89 19.01 -2.49
N PHE A 50 -6.62 20.19 -3.05
CA PHE A 50 -6.59 21.45 -2.33
C PHE A 50 -7.69 22.37 -2.86
N ASP A 51 -8.56 22.87 -1.97
CA ASP A 51 -9.48 23.96 -2.28
C ASP A 51 -8.84 25.30 -1.90
N MET A 52 -8.79 26.23 -2.83
CA MET A 52 -8.05 27.49 -2.72
C MET A 52 -8.91 28.68 -3.11
N THR A 53 -8.60 29.86 -2.58
CA THR A 53 -9.24 31.12 -2.97
C THR A 53 -8.52 31.82 -4.11
N GLU A 54 -7.29 31.45 -4.40
CA GLU A 54 -6.45 32.04 -5.45
C GLU A 54 -5.84 30.94 -6.33
N SER A 55 -5.63 31.25 -7.58
CA SER A 55 -5.00 30.37 -8.55
C SER A 55 -3.51 30.20 -8.24
N ILE A 56 -3.01 28.98 -8.42
CA ILE A 56 -1.60 28.64 -8.29
C ILE A 56 -1.09 28.04 -9.59
N SER A 57 0.17 28.34 -9.94
CA SER A 57 0.86 27.70 -11.05
C SER A 57 1.36 26.30 -10.67
N GLU A 58 1.76 25.51 -11.65
CA GLU A 58 2.43 24.23 -11.41
C GLU A 58 3.61 24.39 -10.44
N CYS A 59 3.54 23.72 -9.32
CA CYS A 59 4.57 23.72 -8.27
C CYS A 59 4.37 22.52 -7.36
N TYR A 60 5.35 22.29 -6.48
CA TYR A 60 5.19 21.34 -5.38
C TYR A 60 4.60 22.03 -4.16
N ILE A 61 3.58 21.41 -3.56
CA ILE A 61 2.98 21.82 -2.28
C ILE A 61 3.28 20.78 -1.23
N ARG A 62 3.83 21.21 -0.11
CA ARG A 62 4.00 20.37 1.09
C ARG A 62 2.99 20.74 2.15
N ALA A 63 2.23 19.75 2.61
CA ALA A 63 1.24 19.90 3.66
C ALA A 63 1.81 19.47 5.01
N TYR A 64 1.47 20.21 6.06
CA TYR A 64 1.87 19.95 7.43
C TYR A 64 0.68 19.98 8.38
N LEU A 65 0.68 19.05 9.32
CA LEU A 65 -0.09 19.14 10.56
C LEU A 65 0.77 19.82 11.62
N VAL A 66 0.30 20.90 12.17
CA VAL A 66 0.94 21.61 13.28
C VAL A 66 0.15 21.32 14.56
N THR A 67 0.81 20.74 15.54
CA THR A 67 0.21 20.40 16.84
C THR A 67 0.76 21.32 17.93
N ILE A 68 -0.11 21.74 18.84
CA ILE A 68 0.27 22.46 20.04
C ILE A 68 -0.22 21.64 21.23
N GLN A 69 0.71 21.14 22.04
CA GLN A 69 0.42 20.34 23.20
C GLN A 69 1.33 20.76 24.36
N ASN A 70 0.75 21.04 25.52
CA ASN A 70 1.50 21.50 26.71
C ASN A 70 2.42 22.71 26.44
N GLY A 71 2.02 23.62 25.52
CA GLY A 71 2.79 24.81 25.14
C GLY A 71 3.96 24.51 24.16
N VAL A 72 4.12 23.27 23.71
CA VAL A 72 5.11 22.88 22.69
C VAL A 72 4.42 22.79 21.35
N THR A 73 5.03 23.42 20.35
CA THR A 73 4.56 23.34 18.95
C THR A 73 5.46 22.37 18.20
N ASP A 74 4.84 21.34 17.61
CA ASP A 74 5.48 20.38 16.73
C ASP A 74 4.85 20.44 15.34
N LYS A 75 5.66 20.23 14.29
CA LYS A 75 5.24 20.28 12.89
C LYS A 75 5.51 18.93 12.22
N HIS A 76 4.45 18.30 11.72
CA HIS A 76 4.49 16.97 11.12
C HIS A 76 4.15 17.07 9.63
N PRO A 77 5.06 16.69 8.73
CA PRO A 77 4.74 16.65 7.30
C PRO A 77 3.71 15.56 7.03
N LEU A 78 2.74 15.87 6.18
CA LEU A 78 1.68 14.95 5.75
C LEU A 78 1.89 14.43 4.32
N GLY A 79 2.64 15.15 3.49
CA GLY A 79 2.93 14.79 2.11
C GLY A 79 3.44 15.97 1.31
N THR A 80 4.06 15.66 0.17
CA THR A 80 4.51 16.66 -0.82
C THR A 80 3.95 16.26 -2.17
N PHE A 81 3.26 17.19 -2.85
CA PHE A 81 2.46 16.91 -4.03
C PHE A 81 2.75 17.88 -5.16
N LEU A 82 2.84 17.39 -6.39
CA LEU A 82 2.93 18.18 -7.61
C LEU A 82 1.52 18.58 -8.06
N VAL A 83 1.29 19.89 -8.17
CA VAL A 83 0.02 20.45 -8.65
C VAL A 83 -0.12 20.21 -10.14
N GLN A 84 -1.26 19.66 -10.58
CA GLN A 84 -1.51 19.30 -11.97
C GLN A 84 -2.74 19.98 -12.56
N THR A 85 -3.91 19.84 -11.94
CA THR A 85 -5.18 20.20 -12.58
C THR A 85 -5.98 21.17 -11.71
N PRO A 86 -5.97 22.47 -12.01
CA PRO A 86 -6.86 23.42 -11.36
C PRO A 86 -8.25 23.39 -11.99
N GLY A 87 -9.27 23.15 -11.16
CA GLY A 87 -10.67 23.32 -11.51
C GLY A 87 -11.22 24.60 -10.86
N LEU A 88 -12.08 25.34 -11.55
CA LEU A 88 -12.68 26.57 -11.03
C LEU A 88 -14.19 26.38 -10.87
N SER A 89 -14.72 26.67 -9.71
CA SER A 89 -16.15 26.76 -9.45
C SER A 89 -16.52 28.12 -8.88
N PHE A 90 -17.71 28.64 -9.28
CA PHE A 90 -18.25 29.90 -8.81
C PHE A 90 -19.70 29.69 -8.38
N ASP A 91 -20.02 29.95 -7.12
CA ASP A 91 -21.36 29.76 -6.53
C ASP A 91 -22.26 31.00 -6.64
N GLY A 92 -21.86 32.00 -7.43
CA GLY A 92 -22.54 33.29 -7.53
C GLY A 92 -22.01 34.35 -6.55
N ARG A 93 -21.13 33.97 -5.64
CA ARG A 93 -20.58 34.85 -4.59
C ARG A 93 -19.08 34.67 -4.39
N THR A 94 -18.65 33.42 -4.36
CA THR A 94 -17.26 33.02 -4.07
C THR A 94 -16.71 32.17 -5.17
N THR A 95 -15.48 32.41 -5.57
CA THR A 95 -14.73 31.54 -6.43
C THR A 95 -13.93 30.56 -5.58
N THR A 96 -14.08 29.28 -5.86
CA THR A 96 -13.26 28.21 -5.30
C THR A 96 -12.47 27.54 -6.41
N ILE A 97 -11.18 27.42 -6.23
CA ILE A 97 -10.28 26.71 -7.13
C ILE A 97 -9.92 25.40 -6.48
N SER A 98 -10.40 24.30 -7.05
CA SER A 98 -10.03 22.95 -6.61
C SER A 98 -8.86 22.47 -7.43
N VAL A 99 -7.79 22.03 -6.76
CA VAL A 99 -6.53 21.67 -7.38
C VAL A 99 -6.22 20.22 -7.03
N ASP A 100 -6.18 19.36 -8.05
CA ASP A 100 -5.68 18.01 -7.89
C ASP A 100 -4.15 18.00 -7.99
N ALA A 101 -3.54 17.28 -7.10
CA ALA A 101 -2.10 17.16 -7.00
C ALA A 101 -1.70 15.70 -6.72
N TYR A 102 -0.61 15.26 -7.27
CA TYR A 102 -0.14 13.88 -7.19
C TYR A 102 1.22 13.82 -6.52
N SER A 103 1.58 12.66 -6.01
CA SER A 103 2.93 12.48 -5.49
C SER A 103 3.99 12.76 -6.57
N PRO A 104 5.22 13.06 -6.17
CA PRO A 104 6.31 13.32 -7.12
C PRO A 104 6.61 12.18 -8.09
N LEU A 105 6.19 10.93 -7.80
CA LEU A 105 6.29 9.81 -8.74
C LEU A 105 5.52 10.05 -10.06
N HIS A 106 4.60 11.00 -10.07
CA HIS A 106 3.86 11.36 -11.26
C HIS A 106 4.79 11.78 -12.40
N GLU A 107 5.93 12.41 -12.12
CA GLU A 107 6.93 12.78 -13.14
C GLU A 107 7.42 11.57 -13.95
N LEU A 108 7.49 10.38 -13.33
CA LEU A 108 7.85 9.14 -14.03
C LEU A 108 6.72 8.61 -14.93
N SER A 109 5.49 9.07 -14.72
CA SER A 109 4.33 8.67 -15.53
C SER A 109 4.13 9.54 -16.77
N GLU A 110 4.84 10.66 -16.88
CA GLU A 110 4.61 11.64 -17.96
C GLU A 110 5.22 11.22 -19.29
N ASN A 111 6.30 10.44 -19.25
CA ASN A 111 7.02 10.06 -20.44
C ASN A 111 7.12 8.55 -20.61
N PRO A 112 6.95 8.03 -21.85
CA PRO A 112 7.21 6.63 -22.14
C PRO A 112 8.72 6.34 -22.13
N THR A 113 9.06 5.08 -21.93
CA THR A 113 10.42 4.59 -22.13
C THR A 113 10.77 4.61 -23.62
N PRO A 114 12.04 4.82 -24.00
CA PRO A 114 12.46 4.67 -25.40
C PRO A 114 12.17 3.25 -25.91
N ILE A 115 11.70 3.14 -27.15
CA ILE A 115 11.44 1.85 -27.77
C ILE A 115 12.74 1.00 -27.78
N GLY A 116 12.65 -0.23 -27.27
CA GLY A 116 13.79 -1.13 -27.16
C GLY A 116 14.78 -0.77 -26.06
N TYR A 117 14.39 0.07 -25.11
CA TYR A 117 15.21 0.34 -23.93
C TYR A 117 15.43 -0.94 -23.14
N SER A 118 16.69 -1.23 -22.83
CA SER A 118 17.06 -2.46 -22.12
C SER A 118 18.20 -2.24 -21.16
N ILE A 119 18.22 -3.07 -20.12
CA ILE A 119 19.27 -3.15 -19.12
C ILE A 119 19.85 -4.56 -19.23
N LEU A 120 21.17 -4.65 -19.27
CA LEU A 120 21.84 -5.93 -19.48
C LEU A 120 21.83 -6.78 -18.20
N LYS A 121 21.83 -8.07 -18.37
CA LYS A 121 22.05 -9.07 -17.35
C LYS A 121 23.33 -8.76 -16.53
N GLY A 122 23.25 -9.00 -15.21
CA GLY A 122 24.36 -8.82 -14.28
C GLY A 122 24.48 -7.41 -13.69
N GLU A 123 23.74 -6.44 -14.23
CA GLU A 123 23.66 -5.10 -13.66
C GLU A 123 22.93 -5.10 -12.30
N ASN A 124 23.39 -4.25 -11.37
CA ASN A 124 22.74 -4.11 -10.06
C ASN A 124 21.43 -3.33 -10.22
N ILE A 125 20.31 -3.97 -9.83
CA ILE A 125 18.95 -3.46 -10.02
C ILE A 125 18.77 -2.11 -9.33
N MET A 126 19.18 -1.99 -8.06
CA MET A 126 18.94 -0.78 -7.28
C MET A 126 19.78 0.39 -7.75
N ASN A 127 21.05 0.16 -8.08
CA ASN A 127 21.90 1.22 -8.61
C ASN A 127 21.33 1.84 -9.89
N ILE A 128 20.78 1.01 -10.77
CA ILE A 128 20.14 1.48 -11.99
C ILE A 128 18.85 2.24 -11.67
N ALA A 129 18.00 1.67 -10.81
CA ALA A 129 16.74 2.31 -10.42
C ALA A 129 16.98 3.68 -9.80
N TYR A 130 17.94 3.82 -8.89
CA TYR A 130 18.31 5.11 -8.29
C TYR A 130 18.84 6.10 -9.33
N ARG A 131 19.68 5.66 -10.26
CA ARG A 131 20.18 6.50 -11.33
C ARG A 131 19.04 7.00 -12.20
N LEU A 132 18.17 6.12 -12.66
CA LEU A 132 17.03 6.48 -13.51
C LEU A 132 16.05 7.42 -12.82
N CYS A 133 15.76 7.23 -11.54
CA CYS A 133 14.96 8.17 -10.76
C CYS A 133 15.59 9.56 -10.75
N ARG A 134 16.88 9.68 -10.43
CA ARG A 134 17.57 10.98 -10.41
C ARG A 134 17.64 11.68 -11.76
N GLU A 135 17.66 10.92 -12.86
CA GLU A 135 17.67 11.47 -14.22
C GLU A 135 16.28 11.92 -14.69
N ARG A 136 15.20 11.39 -14.09
CA ARG A 136 13.84 11.52 -14.61
C ARG A 136 12.88 12.26 -13.71
N MET A 137 13.24 12.45 -12.45
CA MET A 137 12.40 13.13 -11.48
C MET A 137 13.24 14.04 -10.56
N ARG A 138 12.61 15.09 -10.01
CA ARG A 138 13.26 16.10 -9.18
C ARG A 138 13.37 15.75 -7.70
N PRO A 139 12.43 14.98 -7.10
CA PRO A 139 12.49 14.64 -5.69
C PRO A 139 13.76 13.91 -5.32
N PRO A 140 14.29 14.12 -4.10
CA PRO A 140 15.42 13.37 -3.62
C PRO A 140 15.11 11.87 -3.52
N VAL A 141 16.09 11.06 -3.83
CA VAL A 141 16.02 9.61 -3.73
C VAL A 141 16.85 9.15 -2.54
N ILE A 142 16.23 8.38 -1.63
CA ILE A 142 16.92 7.79 -0.48
C ILE A 142 17.41 6.40 -0.90
N GLU A 143 18.72 6.23 -0.90
CA GLU A 143 19.32 4.96 -1.30
C GLU A 143 19.35 3.97 -0.12
N THR A 144 19.07 2.72 -0.45
CA THR A 144 19.27 1.57 0.42
C THR A 144 20.17 0.56 -0.30
N GLU A 145 21.07 -0.07 0.42
CA GLU A 145 21.95 -1.09 -0.15
C GLU A 145 21.17 -2.35 -0.52
N CYS A 146 21.38 -2.84 -1.75
CA CYS A 146 20.84 -4.10 -2.22
C CYS A 146 21.79 -4.66 -3.29
N GLU A 147 22.29 -5.88 -3.08
CA GLU A 147 23.25 -6.53 -3.97
C GLU A 147 22.60 -7.32 -5.12
N THR A 148 21.26 -7.31 -5.23
CA THR A 148 20.54 -8.09 -6.25
C THR A 148 20.86 -7.58 -7.65
N THR A 149 21.27 -8.50 -8.52
CA THR A 149 21.57 -8.23 -9.93
C THR A 149 20.54 -8.87 -10.84
N LEU A 150 20.40 -8.35 -12.05
CA LEU A 150 19.53 -8.92 -13.09
C LEU A 150 20.01 -10.29 -13.54
N PHE A 151 19.10 -11.24 -13.55
CA PHE A 151 19.37 -12.62 -13.99
C PHE A 151 19.35 -12.76 -15.52
N TYR A 152 18.54 -11.93 -16.20
CA TYR A 152 18.41 -11.84 -17.65
C TYR A 152 18.42 -10.36 -18.06
N ASP A 153 18.56 -10.09 -19.38
CA ASP A 153 18.38 -8.78 -19.92
C ASP A 153 16.92 -8.33 -19.64
N PHE A 154 16.76 -7.11 -19.14
CA PHE A 154 15.47 -6.54 -18.82
C PHE A 154 15.09 -5.49 -19.86
N VAL A 155 14.02 -5.75 -20.59
CA VAL A 155 13.60 -4.94 -21.74
C VAL A 155 12.26 -4.29 -21.45
N ALA A 156 12.15 -2.99 -21.75
CA ALA A 156 10.91 -2.25 -21.63
C ALA A 156 9.86 -2.74 -22.66
N ASN A 157 8.59 -2.83 -22.24
CA ASN A 157 7.50 -3.03 -23.18
C ASN A 157 7.25 -1.76 -23.98
N ALA A 158 6.59 -1.89 -25.15
CA ALA A 158 6.42 -0.79 -26.08
C ALA A 158 5.64 0.41 -25.51
N ASP A 159 4.71 0.14 -24.59
CA ASP A 159 3.82 1.12 -24.00
C ASP A 159 4.21 1.50 -22.56
N ASP A 160 5.32 0.97 -22.02
CA ASP A 160 5.76 1.24 -20.65
C ASP A 160 6.12 2.72 -20.49
N LYS A 161 5.59 3.33 -19.45
CA LYS A 161 6.10 4.57 -18.89
C LYS A 161 7.27 4.27 -17.95
N TRP A 162 8.05 5.29 -17.58
CA TRP A 162 9.16 5.10 -16.66
C TRP A 162 8.74 4.54 -15.30
N ILE A 163 7.55 4.90 -14.82
CA ILE A 163 7.01 4.36 -13.56
C ILE A 163 6.76 2.85 -13.64
N ASP A 164 6.19 2.38 -14.76
CA ASP A 164 5.87 0.96 -14.97
C ASP A 164 7.16 0.15 -15.10
N PHE A 165 8.08 0.61 -15.97
CA PHE A 165 9.39 -0.02 -16.17
C PHE A 165 10.19 -0.13 -14.87
N LEU A 166 10.25 0.96 -14.08
CA LEU A 166 10.97 0.97 -12.81
C LEU A 166 10.29 0.10 -11.75
N SER A 167 8.95 0.07 -11.71
CA SER A 167 8.19 -0.80 -10.81
C SER A 167 8.49 -2.27 -11.06
N ASP A 168 8.51 -2.66 -12.34
CA ASP A 168 8.83 -4.02 -12.74
C ASP A 168 10.33 -4.35 -12.51
N LEU A 169 11.22 -3.39 -12.75
CA LEU A 169 12.64 -3.56 -12.49
C LEU A 169 12.91 -3.84 -11.01
N ILE A 170 12.40 -3.00 -10.10
CA ILE A 170 12.63 -3.18 -8.66
C ILE A 170 11.88 -4.38 -8.07
N ALA A 171 10.79 -4.82 -8.72
CA ALA A 171 10.08 -6.04 -8.32
C ALA A 171 10.96 -7.29 -8.48
N ASN A 172 11.91 -7.31 -9.44
CA ASN A 172 12.91 -8.38 -9.56
C ASN A 172 13.84 -8.47 -8.33
N ALA A 173 14.03 -7.36 -7.62
CA ALA A 173 14.73 -7.34 -6.32
C ALA A 173 13.78 -7.51 -5.12
N LYS A 174 12.50 -7.86 -5.35
CA LYS A 174 11.45 -7.97 -4.32
C LYS A 174 11.22 -6.66 -3.54
N HIS A 175 11.35 -5.53 -4.23
CA HIS A 175 11.09 -4.20 -3.67
C HIS A 175 9.91 -3.54 -4.37
N HIS A 176 9.43 -2.46 -3.79
CA HIS A 176 8.39 -1.59 -4.33
C HIS A 176 8.72 -0.13 -4.02
N PHE A 177 8.12 0.78 -4.77
CA PHE A 177 8.21 2.21 -4.49
C PHE A 177 7.57 2.56 -3.16
N MET A 178 8.21 3.49 -2.45
CA MET A 178 7.62 4.24 -1.35
C MET A 178 7.96 5.72 -1.47
N ILE A 179 7.12 6.56 -0.91
CA ILE A 179 7.36 8.00 -0.75
C ILE A 179 7.19 8.33 0.73
N ASP A 180 8.11 9.11 1.28
CA ASP A 180 7.96 9.64 2.62
C ASP A 180 7.15 10.96 2.63
N GLU A 181 6.81 11.46 3.81
CA GLU A 181 5.99 12.67 3.97
C GLU A 181 6.68 13.93 3.43
N LEU A 182 7.99 13.92 3.27
CA LEU A 182 8.73 14.99 2.63
C LEU A 182 8.78 14.86 1.10
N GLY A 183 8.11 13.85 0.54
CA GLY A 183 8.07 13.57 -0.89
C GLY A 183 9.37 12.98 -1.44
N ARG A 184 10.20 12.36 -0.58
CA ARG A 184 11.42 11.69 -1.01
C ARG A 184 11.10 10.26 -1.41
N THR A 185 11.66 9.82 -2.51
CA THR A 185 11.45 8.48 -3.05
C THR A 185 12.41 7.49 -2.43
N LEU A 186 11.91 6.32 -2.07
CA LEU A 186 12.70 5.19 -1.59
C LEU A 186 12.13 3.86 -2.11
N PHE A 187 12.94 2.81 -2.07
CA PHE A 187 12.52 1.46 -2.39
C PHE A 187 12.52 0.61 -1.13
N SER A 188 11.40 -0.01 -0.83
CA SER A 188 11.25 -0.88 0.35
C SER A 188 11.10 -2.33 -0.05
N PRO A 189 11.70 -3.27 0.71
CA PRO A 189 11.49 -4.68 0.47
C PRO A 189 10.02 -5.06 0.74
N LYS A 190 9.47 -5.95 -0.08
CA LYS A 190 8.17 -6.56 0.17
C LYS A 190 8.27 -7.46 1.39
N GLN A 191 7.50 -7.17 2.43
CA GLN A 191 7.50 -7.93 3.69
C GLN A 191 6.14 -8.56 3.91
N ASP A 192 6.13 -9.79 4.45
CA ASP A 192 4.91 -10.44 4.90
C ASP A 192 4.39 -9.76 6.18
N THR A 193 3.08 -9.51 6.24
CA THR A 193 2.40 -8.93 7.41
C THR A 193 2.68 -9.72 8.70
N ALA A 194 2.84 -11.04 8.59
CA ALA A 194 3.16 -11.89 9.74
C ALA A 194 4.49 -11.53 10.41
N SER A 195 5.49 -11.08 9.61
CA SER A 195 6.84 -10.72 10.09
C SER A 195 6.93 -9.30 10.64
N LEU A 196 6.00 -8.41 10.26
CA LEU A 196 6.00 -7.01 10.68
C LEU A 196 5.65 -6.88 12.16
N GLN A 197 6.24 -5.88 12.82
CA GLN A 197 5.84 -5.48 14.17
C GLN A 197 4.82 -4.35 14.08
N PRO A 198 3.74 -4.37 14.90
CA PRO A 198 2.78 -3.29 14.93
C PRO A 198 3.43 -1.98 15.38
N VAL A 199 3.28 -0.92 14.58
CA VAL A 199 3.74 0.44 14.93
C VAL A 199 2.73 1.17 15.80
N TRP A 200 1.45 0.74 15.75
CA TRP A 200 0.35 1.29 16.53
C TRP A 200 -0.63 0.21 16.93
N THR A 201 -1.27 0.40 18.10
CA THR A 201 -2.36 -0.45 18.55
C THR A 201 -3.61 0.40 18.73
N TYR A 202 -4.66 0.05 18.00
CA TYR A 202 -5.99 0.62 18.17
C TYR A 202 -6.80 -0.28 19.11
N ASP A 203 -7.41 0.31 20.12
CA ASP A 203 -8.23 -0.40 21.10
C ASP A 203 -9.59 0.29 21.29
N ASP A 204 -10.44 -0.25 22.17
CA ASP A 204 -11.73 0.32 22.54
C ASP A 204 -11.75 0.95 23.94
N SER A 205 -10.57 1.36 24.42
CA SER A 205 -10.44 2.08 25.70
C SER A 205 -10.99 3.53 25.59
N ASN A 206 -11.23 4.14 26.74
CA ASN A 206 -11.72 5.54 26.80
C ASN A 206 -10.71 6.58 26.27
N SER A 207 -9.44 6.22 26.15
CA SER A 207 -8.38 7.07 25.59
C SER A 207 -8.08 6.75 24.12
N SER A 208 -8.81 5.83 23.51
CA SER A 208 -8.62 5.46 22.10
C SER A 208 -8.92 6.63 21.16
N ILE A 209 -8.10 6.76 20.12
CA ILE A 209 -8.36 7.66 19.01
C ILE A 209 -9.22 7.00 17.91
N LEU A 210 -9.56 5.72 18.07
CA LEU A 210 -10.39 4.97 17.14
C LEU A 210 -11.85 5.42 17.25
N TYR A 211 -12.49 5.66 16.10
CA TYR A 211 -13.91 5.94 16.06
C TYR A 211 -14.71 4.63 16.10
N PRO A 212 -15.94 4.64 16.60
CA PRO A 212 -16.65 3.39 16.93
C PRO A 212 -17.08 2.56 15.71
N GLU A 213 -17.10 3.15 14.51
CA GLU A 213 -17.52 2.46 13.29
C GLU A 213 -16.37 1.66 12.67
N ILE A 214 -16.53 0.35 12.63
CA ILE A 214 -15.60 -0.58 11.99
C ILE A 214 -16.38 -1.52 11.10
N SER A 215 -15.89 -1.75 9.87
CA SER A 215 -16.39 -2.79 8.99
C SER A 215 -15.28 -3.78 8.61
N VAL A 216 -15.67 -5.03 8.43
CA VAL A 216 -14.79 -6.11 7.99
C VAL A 216 -15.38 -6.74 6.75
N ASP A 217 -14.72 -6.55 5.63
CA ASP A 217 -15.09 -7.20 4.37
C ASP A 217 -14.41 -8.58 4.30
N ARG A 218 -15.24 -9.61 4.06
CA ARG A 218 -14.81 -11.01 3.96
C ARG A 218 -15.41 -11.61 2.70
N ASP A 219 -14.60 -11.88 1.69
CA ASP A 219 -15.08 -12.54 0.49
C ASP A 219 -14.77 -14.04 0.54
N LEU A 220 -15.80 -14.83 0.81
CA LEU A 220 -15.73 -16.30 0.81
C LEU A 220 -15.98 -16.90 -0.59
N TYR A 221 -16.21 -16.06 -1.61
CA TYR A 221 -16.49 -16.54 -2.95
C TYR A 221 -15.25 -17.20 -3.56
N GLY A 222 -15.47 -18.38 -4.16
CA GLY A 222 -14.41 -19.09 -4.89
C GLY A 222 -13.34 -19.77 -4.03
N ILE A 223 -13.36 -19.62 -2.69
CA ILE A 223 -12.39 -20.32 -1.83
C ILE A 223 -12.67 -21.82 -1.91
N PRO A 224 -11.71 -22.64 -2.40
CA PRO A 224 -11.91 -24.08 -2.55
C PRO A 224 -11.89 -24.79 -1.20
N ASN A 225 -12.59 -25.90 -1.13
CA ASN A 225 -12.49 -26.87 -0.05
C ASN A 225 -12.01 -28.24 -0.54
N VAL A 226 -11.74 -28.35 -1.83
CA VAL A 226 -11.11 -29.51 -2.45
C VAL A 226 -10.02 -29.02 -3.40
N VAL A 227 -8.86 -29.66 -3.34
CA VAL A 227 -7.77 -29.47 -4.31
C VAL A 227 -7.49 -30.81 -4.97
N GLU A 228 -7.42 -30.79 -6.29
CA GLU A 228 -6.99 -31.91 -7.12
C GLU A 228 -5.73 -31.51 -7.87
N VAL A 229 -4.70 -32.33 -7.80
CA VAL A 229 -3.45 -32.15 -8.52
C VAL A 229 -3.20 -33.35 -9.42
N LEU A 230 -2.96 -33.07 -10.70
CA LEU A 230 -2.57 -34.05 -11.70
C LEU A 230 -1.18 -33.68 -12.20
N TYR A 231 -0.24 -34.60 -12.10
CA TYR A 231 1.13 -34.39 -12.53
C TYR A 231 1.53 -35.48 -13.52
N SER A 232 1.89 -35.07 -14.75
CA SER A 232 2.28 -35.98 -15.83
C SER A 232 3.72 -36.43 -15.66
N THR A 233 3.98 -37.73 -15.87
CA THR A 233 5.31 -38.32 -15.86
C THR A 233 5.57 -38.99 -17.21
N GLY A 234 6.83 -39.35 -17.49
CA GLY A 234 7.16 -40.06 -18.73
C GLY A 234 6.53 -41.46 -18.89
N GLY A 235 5.92 -42.01 -17.83
CA GLY A 235 5.30 -43.33 -17.79
C GLY A 235 3.84 -43.36 -17.31
N GLY A 236 3.22 -42.22 -17.09
CA GLY A 236 1.87 -42.12 -16.56
C GLY A 236 1.59 -40.79 -15.92
N TYR A 237 0.82 -40.79 -14.81
CA TYR A 237 0.55 -39.58 -14.03
C TYR A 237 0.41 -39.91 -12.54
N TYR A 238 0.74 -38.95 -11.71
CA TYR A 238 0.39 -38.96 -10.30
C TYR A 238 -0.86 -38.09 -10.07
N TYR A 239 -1.70 -38.53 -9.15
CA TYR A 239 -2.93 -37.80 -8.79
C TYR A 239 -3.03 -37.70 -7.27
N ALA A 240 -3.32 -36.48 -6.81
CA ALA A 240 -3.65 -36.23 -5.42
C ALA A 240 -4.98 -35.49 -5.32
N ARG A 241 -5.79 -35.85 -4.34
CA ARG A 241 -7.01 -35.16 -4.00
C ARG A 241 -7.08 -34.94 -2.50
N VAL A 242 -7.17 -33.70 -2.10
CA VAL A 242 -7.25 -33.29 -0.68
C VAL A 242 -8.56 -32.57 -0.46
N VAL A 243 -9.25 -32.91 0.63
CA VAL A 243 -10.56 -32.38 0.99
C VAL A 243 -10.48 -31.78 2.38
N ASN A 244 -11.00 -30.58 2.53
CA ASN A 244 -11.28 -30.01 3.84
C ASN A 244 -12.67 -30.47 4.30
N ASP A 245 -12.71 -31.46 5.17
CA ASP A 245 -13.93 -32.01 5.81
C ASP A 245 -14.01 -31.66 7.31
N ASP A 246 -13.13 -30.79 7.81
CA ASP A 246 -13.09 -30.35 9.19
C ASP A 246 -14.37 -29.58 9.56
N SER A 247 -15.15 -30.12 10.49
CA SER A 247 -16.37 -29.49 10.98
C SER A 247 -16.17 -28.12 11.67
N ASN A 248 -14.93 -27.82 12.10
CA ASN A 248 -14.57 -26.51 12.67
C ASN A 248 -14.25 -25.48 11.60
N SER A 249 -13.99 -25.91 10.35
CA SER A 249 -13.71 -24.99 9.24
C SER A 249 -15.02 -24.52 8.60
N PRO A 250 -15.31 -23.21 8.56
CA PRO A 250 -16.53 -22.67 7.96
C PRO A 250 -16.65 -22.93 6.45
N ILE A 251 -15.54 -23.24 5.80
CA ILE A 251 -15.46 -23.53 4.36
C ILE A 251 -15.46 -25.02 4.02
N SER A 252 -15.47 -25.91 5.03
CA SER A 252 -15.38 -27.35 4.79
C SER A 252 -16.56 -27.88 3.95
N THR A 253 -16.35 -29.03 3.33
CA THR A 253 -17.42 -29.74 2.58
C THR A 253 -18.61 -30.07 3.47
N VAL A 254 -18.36 -30.35 4.75
CA VAL A 254 -19.40 -30.63 5.76
C VAL A 254 -20.26 -29.39 6.01
N ASN A 255 -19.66 -28.25 6.31
CA ASN A 255 -20.41 -27.03 6.65
C ASN A 255 -21.05 -26.37 5.43
N ARG A 256 -20.39 -26.40 4.26
CA ARG A 256 -20.96 -25.87 3.01
C ARG A 256 -21.93 -26.79 2.32
N GLY A 257 -21.94 -28.09 2.62
CA GLY A 257 -22.77 -29.09 1.96
C GLY A 257 -22.47 -29.27 0.47
N ARG A 258 -21.32 -28.78 -0.01
CA ARG A 258 -20.88 -28.89 -1.40
C ARG A 258 -19.37 -28.78 -1.53
N GLU A 259 -18.86 -29.35 -2.61
CA GLU A 259 -17.45 -29.24 -3.00
C GLU A 259 -17.24 -28.01 -3.90
N ILE A 260 -16.16 -27.28 -3.65
CA ILE A 260 -15.61 -26.25 -4.52
C ILE A 260 -14.19 -26.68 -4.81
N THR A 261 -14.00 -27.22 -6.01
CA THR A 261 -12.74 -27.88 -6.38
C THR A 261 -11.84 -26.94 -7.16
N ARG A 262 -10.59 -26.82 -6.74
CA ARG A 262 -9.49 -26.24 -7.51
C ARG A 262 -8.64 -27.35 -8.08
N ARG A 263 -8.54 -27.41 -9.41
CA ARG A 263 -7.68 -28.38 -10.11
C ARG A 263 -6.42 -27.70 -10.62
N ILE A 264 -5.28 -28.33 -10.38
CA ILE A 264 -3.97 -27.95 -10.90
C ILE A 264 -3.45 -29.10 -11.75
N THR A 265 -3.00 -28.78 -12.94
CA THR A 265 -2.41 -29.74 -13.87
C THR A 265 -0.95 -29.34 -14.10
N ASP A 266 -0.05 -30.29 -13.97
CA ASP A 266 1.40 -30.16 -14.18
C ASP A 266 1.97 -28.92 -13.45
N PRO A 267 1.89 -28.85 -12.09
CA PRO A 267 2.52 -27.77 -11.34
C PRO A 267 4.04 -27.76 -11.57
N ASP A 268 4.62 -26.55 -11.55
CA ASP A 268 6.06 -26.37 -11.70
C ASP A 268 6.79 -26.82 -10.42
N LEU A 269 7.26 -28.08 -10.44
CA LEU A 269 7.98 -28.71 -9.34
C LEU A 269 9.42 -29.00 -9.76
N ALA A 270 10.35 -28.79 -8.85
CA ALA A 270 11.78 -29.04 -9.13
C ALA A 270 12.08 -30.53 -9.27
N GLY A 271 12.35 -30.98 -10.48
CA GLY A 271 12.73 -32.36 -10.79
C GLY A 271 11.56 -33.33 -11.00
N GLU A 272 11.85 -34.64 -11.06
CA GLU A 272 10.80 -35.67 -11.10
C GLU A 272 10.15 -35.81 -9.71
N ALA A 273 8.88 -35.46 -9.62
CA ALA A 273 8.11 -35.54 -8.38
C ALA A 273 7.69 -37.01 -8.11
N THR A 274 7.58 -37.35 -6.83
CA THR A 274 6.98 -38.62 -6.37
C THR A 274 5.50 -38.42 -6.02
N GLN A 275 4.75 -39.51 -5.87
CA GLN A 275 3.35 -39.47 -5.45
C GLN A 275 3.21 -38.75 -4.08
N GLU A 276 4.12 -38.96 -3.13
CA GLU A 276 4.13 -38.34 -1.82
C GLU A 276 4.32 -36.81 -1.93
N GLN A 277 5.23 -36.37 -2.80
CA GLN A 277 5.44 -34.91 -3.02
C GLN A 277 4.24 -34.25 -3.66
N ILE A 278 3.52 -34.94 -4.57
CA ILE A 278 2.28 -34.43 -5.14
C ILE A 278 1.17 -34.34 -4.08
N GLN A 279 1.09 -35.32 -3.18
CA GLN A 279 0.15 -35.29 -2.06
C GLN A 279 0.46 -34.12 -1.12
N GLU A 280 1.71 -33.95 -0.71
CA GLU A 280 2.15 -32.86 0.16
C GLU A 280 1.91 -31.48 -0.49
N TYR A 281 2.20 -31.37 -1.79
CA TYR A 281 1.89 -30.16 -2.57
C TYR A 281 0.40 -29.82 -2.52
N ALA A 282 -0.48 -30.79 -2.76
CA ALA A 282 -1.92 -30.60 -2.72
C ALA A 282 -2.43 -30.17 -1.34
N GLU A 283 -1.88 -30.74 -0.27
CA GLU A 283 -2.20 -30.37 1.12
C GLU A 283 -1.77 -28.93 1.45
N ASN A 284 -0.53 -28.57 1.08
CA ASN A 284 0.00 -27.23 1.28
C ASN A 284 -0.81 -26.22 0.48
N LEU A 285 -1.13 -26.52 -0.76
CA LEU A 285 -1.94 -25.67 -1.62
C LEU A 285 -3.36 -25.47 -1.06
N LEU A 286 -4.02 -26.53 -0.57
CA LEU A 286 -5.35 -26.36 0.03
C LEU A 286 -5.28 -25.50 1.31
N ARG A 287 -4.23 -25.67 2.14
CA ARG A 287 -4.03 -24.80 3.34
C ARG A 287 -3.81 -23.33 2.95
N GLU A 288 -3.03 -23.08 1.90
CA GLU A 288 -2.79 -21.74 1.38
C GLU A 288 -4.07 -21.12 0.83
N LEU A 289 -4.78 -21.82 -0.05
CA LEU A 289 -6.04 -21.37 -0.64
C LEU A 289 -7.21 -21.30 0.37
N SER A 290 -7.08 -21.93 1.53
CA SER A 290 -8.04 -21.82 2.64
C SER A 290 -7.78 -20.60 3.54
N SER A 291 -6.92 -19.70 3.11
CA SER A 291 -6.71 -18.40 3.75
C SER A 291 -7.63 -17.37 3.11
N LEU A 292 -8.27 -16.58 3.94
CA LEU A 292 -9.15 -15.48 3.53
C LEU A 292 -8.42 -14.17 3.77
N GLU A 293 -8.23 -13.39 2.72
CA GLU A 293 -7.82 -12.01 2.86
C GLU A 293 -9.05 -11.18 3.25
N CYS A 294 -8.94 -10.48 4.37
CA CYS A 294 -9.97 -9.62 4.91
C CYS A 294 -9.51 -8.18 4.88
N THR A 295 -10.42 -7.26 4.58
CA THR A 295 -10.18 -5.83 4.66
C THR A 295 -10.96 -5.23 5.82
N LEU A 296 -10.24 -4.59 6.73
CA LEU A 296 -10.80 -3.75 7.78
C LEU A 296 -10.91 -2.33 7.26
N SER A 297 -12.05 -1.68 7.47
CA SER A 297 -12.24 -0.25 7.22
C SER A 297 -12.68 0.41 8.51
N TYR A 298 -11.97 1.46 8.91
CA TYR A 298 -12.19 2.19 10.17
C TYR A 298 -11.72 3.64 10.05
N MET A 299 -12.09 4.45 11.04
CA MET A 299 -11.66 5.83 11.16
C MET A 299 -11.00 6.07 12.51
N HIS A 300 -10.05 7.00 12.55
CA HIS A 300 -9.36 7.41 13.77
C HIS A 300 -8.87 8.86 13.70
N GLY A 301 -8.54 9.47 14.83
CA GLY A 301 -7.77 10.71 14.86
C GLY A 301 -6.34 10.46 14.37
N TYR A 302 -5.68 11.47 13.82
CA TYR A 302 -4.34 11.30 13.26
C TYR A 302 -3.33 10.72 14.27
N CYS A 303 -2.56 9.76 13.81
CA CYS A 303 -1.35 9.23 14.43
C CYS A 303 -0.32 8.91 13.31
N PRO A 304 0.97 8.75 13.62
CA PRO A 304 2.02 8.60 12.61
C PRO A 304 2.08 7.19 12.00
N VAL A 305 0.93 6.66 11.60
CA VAL A 305 0.79 5.39 10.87
C VAL A 305 0.69 5.70 9.38
N ARG A 306 1.28 4.85 8.56
CA ARG A 306 1.34 5.01 7.11
C ARG A 306 0.86 3.76 6.37
N VAL A 307 0.55 3.95 5.10
CA VAL A 307 0.36 2.82 4.16
C VAL A 307 1.64 1.98 4.13
N GLY A 308 1.48 0.67 4.27
CA GLY A 308 2.57 -0.30 4.41
C GLY A 308 2.91 -0.68 5.84
N ASP A 309 2.55 0.13 6.82
CA ASP A 309 2.75 -0.18 8.24
C ASP A 309 1.84 -1.32 8.71
N CYS A 310 2.32 -2.04 9.72
CA CYS A 310 1.51 -3.00 10.44
C CYS A 310 0.87 -2.33 11.66
N VAL A 311 -0.42 -2.54 11.83
CA VAL A 311 -1.18 -2.10 13.00
C VAL A 311 -1.80 -3.29 13.71
N ARG A 312 -2.14 -3.10 14.98
CA ARG A 312 -2.87 -4.07 15.78
C ARG A 312 -4.23 -3.47 16.13
N LEU A 313 -5.30 -4.23 15.91
CA LEU A 313 -6.64 -3.88 16.34
C LEU A 313 -7.06 -4.83 17.45
N ASN A 314 -7.45 -4.24 18.59
CA ASN A 314 -7.97 -4.94 19.74
C ASN A 314 -9.31 -4.29 20.15
N TYR A 315 -10.36 -4.58 19.38
CA TYR A 315 -11.68 -3.98 19.54
C TYR A 315 -12.70 -5.08 19.89
N GLU A 316 -12.74 -5.44 21.18
CA GLU A 316 -13.52 -6.58 21.69
C GLU A 316 -15.01 -6.45 21.36
N ARG A 317 -15.58 -5.24 21.46
CA ARG A 317 -16.98 -4.96 21.13
C ARG A 317 -17.37 -5.30 19.70
N ALA A 318 -16.40 -5.29 18.76
CA ALA A 318 -16.59 -5.70 17.38
C ALA A 318 -16.16 -7.16 17.10
N GLY A 319 -15.73 -7.90 18.13
CA GLY A 319 -15.19 -9.26 18.00
C GLY A 319 -13.84 -9.30 17.29
N LEU A 320 -13.07 -8.22 17.39
CA LEU A 320 -11.72 -8.11 16.81
C LEU A 320 -10.71 -8.17 17.97
N GLU A 321 -10.17 -9.37 18.20
CA GLU A 321 -9.19 -9.60 19.26
C GLU A 321 -7.83 -9.86 18.62
N ASP A 322 -6.86 -9.03 18.98
CA ASP A 322 -5.45 -9.15 18.58
C ASP A 322 -5.22 -9.28 17.06
N ILE A 323 -6.03 -8.56 16.26
CA ILE A 323 -5.92 -8.60 14.80
C ILE A 323 -4.71 -7.77 14.35
N LYS A 324 -3.78 -8.44 13.70
CA LYS A 324 -2.59 -7.84 13.08
C LYS A 324 -2.86 -7.60 11.60
N ALA A 325 -2.86 -6.34 11.17
CA ALA A 325 -3.22 -5.96 9.82
C ALA A 325 -2.20 -4.99 9.20
N LYS A 326 -2.03 -5.04 7.89
CA LYS A 326 -1.18 -4.12 7.13
C LYS A 326 -2.04 -3.03 6.52
N VAL A 327 -1.70 -1.78 6.76
CA VAL A 327 -2.41 -0.63 6.18
C VAL A 327 -2.20 -0.59 4.67
N ILE A 328 -3.28 -0.57 3.90
CA ILE A 328 -3.28 -0.57 2.44
C ILE A 328 -3.74 0.76 1.84
N SER A 329 -4.62 1.49 2.54
CA SER A 329 -5.01 2.82 2.09
C SER A 329 -5.39 3.74 3.26
N GLN A 330 -5.18 5.04 3.06
CA GLN A 330 -5.55 6.10 4.00
C GLN A 330 -6.16 7.29 3.26
N SER A 331 -7.15 7.93 3.89
CA SER A 331 -7.69 9.22 3.47
C SER A 331 -7.66 10.16 4.67
N ILE A 332 -6.81 11.18 4.61
CA ILE A 332 -6.58 12.16 5.67
C ILE A 332 -7.33 13.43 5.30
N LYS A 333 -8.17 13.94 6.20
CA LYS A 333 -8.80 15.24 6.04
C LYS A 333 -8.07 16.28 6.90
N CYS A 334 -7.61 17.35 6.25
CA CYS A 334 -6.93 18.44 6.92
C CYS A 334 -7.96 19.42 7.56
N GLU A 335 -8.68 18.93 8.54
CA GLU A 335 -9.69 19.65 9.31
C GLU A 335 -9.50 19.38 10.82
N PRO A 336 -10.12 20.16 11.73
CA PRO A 336 -9.97 19.94 13.17
C PRO A 336 -10.23 18.48 13.58
N GLY A 337 -9.32 17.90 14.36
CA GLY A 337 -9.31 16.49 14.71
C GLY A 337 -8.53 15.60 13.75
N CYS A 338 -8.17 16.14 12.58
CA CYS A 338 -7.42 15.43 11.53
C CYS A 338 -7.90 13.98 11.33
N PRO A 339 -9.19 13.77 10.96
CA PRO A 339 -9.72 12.43 10.84
C PRO A 339 -9.06 11.68 9.68
N VAL A 340 -8.71 10.42 9.95
CA VAL A 340 -8.13 9.49 8.99
C VAL A 340 -9.09 8.33 8.78
N SER A 341 -9.54 8.12 7.55
CA SER A 341 -10.20 6.89 7.14
C SER A 341 -9.14 5.93 6.63
N GLU A 342 -9.07 4.75 7.21
CA GLU A 342 -8.01 3.78 6.95
C GLU A 342 -8.59 2.44 6.53
N LYS A 343 -7.91 1.76 5.58
CA LYS A 343 -8.15 0.37 5.27
C LYS A 343 -6.88 -0.43 5.56
N ALA A 344 -7.07 -1.56 6.23
CA ALA A 344 -5.98 -2.48 6.54
C ALA A 344 -6.35 -3.92 6.17
N ALA A 345 -5.42 -4.62 5.54
CA ALA A 345 -5.60 -6.00 5.13
C ALA A 345 -4.99 -6.96 6.15
N PHE A 346 -5.69 -8.05 6.43
CA PHE A 346 -5.18 -9.15 7.22
C PHE A 346 -5.65 -10.49 6.67
N THR A 347 -4.87 -11.54 6.93
CA THR A 347 -5.20 -12.89 6.49
C THR A 347 -5.79 -13.69 7.63
N TYR A 348 -6.96 -14.26 7.41
CA TYR A 348 -7.64 -15.16 8.33
C TYR A 348 -7.57 -16.58 7.79
N LYS A 349 -6.97 -17.50 8.55
CA LYS A 349 -6.90 -18.91 8.16
C LYS A 349 -8.22 -19.59 8.52
N LEU A 350 -8.92 -20.06 7.50
CA LEU A 350 -10.21 -20.76 7.61
C LEU A 350 -10.04 -22.28 7.87
N TRP A 351 -8.85 -22.79 7.61
CA TRP A 351 -8.48 -24.18 7.83
C TRP A 351 -6.97 -24.27 8.15
N LYS A 352 -6.62 -25.09 9.12
CA LYS A 352 -5.23 -25.25 9.57
C LYS A 352 -4.58 -26.57 9.12
N GLY A 353 -5.40 -27.48 8.52
CA GLY A 353 -4.98 -28.81 8.10
C GLY A 353 -5.04 -29.82 9.22
#